data_cd233b01e9fa9beccacacbefee6a0ba5
#
_entry.id   cd233b01e9fa9beccacacbefee6a0ba5
#
_cell.length_a   1.000
_cell.length_b   1.000
_cell.length_c   1.000
_cell.angle_alpha   90.00
_cell.angle_beta   90.00
_cell.angle_gamma   90.00
#
_symmetry.space_group_name_H-M   'P 1'
#
loop_
_entity.id
_entity.type
_entity.pdbx_description
1 polymer ?
#
loop_
_entity_poly.entity_id
_entity_poly.type
_entity_poly.pdbx_seq_one_letter_code
_entity_poly.pdbx_strand_id
1 'polypeptide(L)'
;MRDRGSVVLVENNKVGLIKRFRNGSVYYVFPGGGIEEGENPETGAKREAFEELGVKVNVNECFAKVEFNGTQYFFLAEIIEGTFGTGQGEEYTYENRDI
;
A
#
# COMPACT_ATOMS: atom_id res chain seq x y z
N MET A 1 12.11 -4.38 15.65
CA MET A 1 11.15 -4.61 14.60
C MET A 1 10.35 -3.37 14.34
N ARG A 2 10.05 -3.15 13.10
CA ARG A 2 9.50 -1.88 12.66
C ARG A 2 8.03 -2.03 12.32
N ASP A 3 7.22 -1.08 12.75
CA ASP A 3 5.83 -1.02 12.34
C ASP A 3 5.75 -0.62 10.87
N ARG A 4 4.72 -1.07 10.19
CA ARG A 4 4.52 -0.81 8.77
C ARG A 4 3.12 -0.27 8.51
N GLY A 5 3.02 0.64 7.55
CA GLY A 5 1.75 1.16 7.10
C GLY A 5 1.57 0.86 5.62
N SER A 6 0.43 0.30 5.27
CA SER A 6 0.12 -0.08 3.89
C SER A 6 -1.24 0.47 3.49
N VAL A 7 -1.43 0.68 2.19
CA VAL A 7 -2.71 1.14 1.65
C VAL A 7 -3.35 0.05 0.81
N VAL A 8 -4.66 -0.05 0.93
CA VAL A 8 -5.47 -0.91 0.08
C VAL A 8 -6.23 0.04 -0.84
N LEU A 9 -5.74 0.15 -2.06
CA LEU A 9 -6.31 1.03 -3.08
C LEU A 9 -7.33 0.25 -3.89
N VAL A 10 -8.58 0.68 -3.82
CA VAL A 10 -9.65 0.04 -4.59
C VAL A 10 -10.23 1.07 -5.54
N GLU A 11 -10.19 0.76 -6.83
CA GLU A 11 -10.72 1.64 -7.87
C GLU A 11 -11.25 0.78 -9.01
N ASN A 12 -12.49 0.98 -9.41
CA ASN A 12 -13.11 0.23 -10.51
C ASN A 12 -12.99 -1.28 -10.36
N ASN A 13 -13.24 -1.79 -9.15
CA ASN A 13 -13.12 -3.21 -8.82
C ASN A 13 -11.71 -3.77 -8.95
N LYS A 14 -10.71 -2.91 -8.91
CA LYS A 14 -9.31 -3.29 -8.95
C LYS A 14 -8.62 -2.93 -7.66
N VAL A 15 -7.67 -3.75 -7.26
CA VAL A 15 -6.85 -3.52 -6.07
C VAL A 15 -5.41 -3.30 -6.53
N GLY A 16 -4.79 -2.25 -6.04
CA GLY A 16 -3.40 -1.95 -6.38
C GLY A 16 -2.43 -2.80 -5.55
N LEU A 17 -1.55 -3.50 -6.22
CA LEU A 17 -0.54 -4.34 -5.59
C LEU A 17 0.84 -4.02 -6.15
N ILE A 18 1.86 -4.33 -5.37
CA ILE A 18 3.25 -4.27 -5.79
C ILE A 18 3.73 -5.70 -6.02
N LYS A 19 4.28 -5.95 -7.18
CA LYS A 19 4.87 -7.23 -7.53
C LYS A 19 6.31 -7.26 -7.03
N ARG A 20 6.65 -8.31 -6.32
CA ARG A 20 7.99 -8.50 -5.75
C ARG A 20 8.60 -9.82 -6.22
N PHE A 21 9.91 -9.83 -6.31
CA PHE A 21 10.67 -11.04 -6.63
C PHE A 21 11.61 -11.33 -5.47
N ARG A 22 11.65 -12.59 -5.07
CA ARG A 22 12.56 -13.02 -4.02
C ARG A 22 12.90 -14.47 -4.19
N ASN A 23 14.20 -14.77 -4.28
CA ASN A 23 14.69 -16.15 -4.42
C ASN A 23 14.01 -16.93 -5.53
N GLY A 24 13.78 -16.29 -6.68
CA GLY A 24 13.13 -16.93 -7.82
C GLY A 24 11.62 -17.03 -7.73
N SER A 25 11.02 -16.53 -6.65
CA SER A 25 9.58 -16.55 -6.47
C SER A 25 8.98 -15.17 -6.66
N VAL A 26 7.77 -15.13 -7.19
CA VAL A 26 6.99 -13.90 -7.36
C VAL A 26 5.91 -13.86 -6.30
N TYR A 27 5.75 -12.70 -5.66
CA TYR A 27 4.67 -12.50 -4.70
C TYR A 27 4.18 -11.06 -4.79
N TYR A 28 3.01 -10.81 -4.23
CA TYR A 28 2.35 -9.51 -4.33
C TYR A 28 2.08 -8.97 -2.93
N VAL A 29 2.29 -7.68 -2.75
CA VAL A 29 2.06 -7.01 -1.47
C VAL A 29 1.27 -5.73 -1.69
N PHE A 30 0.56 -5.29 -0.66
CA PHE A 30 -0.05 -3.97 -0.69
C PHE A 30 1.04 -2.91 -0.64
N PRO A 31 0.87 -1.78 -1.35
CA PRO A 31 1.82 -0.68 -1.28
C PRO A 31 1.99 -0.21 0.16
N GLY A 32 3.21 -0.06 0.60
CA GLY A 32 3.47 0.36 1.96
C GLY A 32 4.92 0.14 2.35
N GLY A 33 5.24 0.46 3.57
CA GLY A 33 6.58 0.30 4.09
C GLY A 33 6.68 0.67 5.56
N GLY A 34 7.90 0.75 6.03
CA GLY A 34 8.18 1.07 7.42
C GLY A 34 7.74 2.48 7.81
N ILE A 35 7.15 2.59 8.98
CA ILE A 35 6.78 3.88 9.56
C ILE A 35 8.03 4.48 10.18
N GLU A 36 8.32 5.72 9.86
CA GLU A 36 9.49 6.39 10.37
C GLU A 36 9.24 6.98 11.75
N GLU A 37 10.32 7.23 12.47
CA GLU A 37 10.24 7.82 13.79
C GLU A 37 9.54 9.17 13.72
N GLY A 38 8.60 9.40 14.63
CA GLY A 38 7.83 10.63 14.66
C GLY A 38 6.65 10.68 13.70
N GLU A 39 6.51 9.66 12.87
CA GLU A 39 5.47 9.55 11.87
C GLU A 39 4.35 8.67 12.42
N ASN A 40 3.08 9.05 12.21
CA ASN A 40 2.01 8.13 12.57
C ASN A 40 1.75 7.14 11.41
N PRO A 41 1.05 6.02 11.68
CA PRO A 41 0.85 5.00 10.64
C PRO A 41 0.17 5.51 9.37
N GLU A 42 -0.80 6.39 9.51
CA GLU A 42 -1.52 6.94 8.35
C GLU A 42 -0.59 7.77 7.47
N THR A 43 0.21 8.64 8.08
CA THR A 43 1.17 9.47 7.35
C THR A 43 2.22 8.61 6.66
N GLY A 44 2.69 7.57 7.35
CA GLY A 44 3.65 6.64 6.77
C GLY A 44 3.08 5.91 5.56
N ALA A 45 1.85 5.45 5.65
CA ALA A 45 1.19 4.78 4.55
C ALA A 45 1.03 5.70 3.33
N LYS A 46 0.63 6.95 3.56
CA LYS A 46 0.51 7.95 2.49
C LYS A 46 1.86 8.23 1.82
N ARG A 47 2.89 8.39 2.61
CA ARG A 47 4.24 8.65 2.11
C ARG A 47 4.73 7.48 1.25
N GLU A 48 4.55 6.26 1.73
CA GLU A 48 4.97 5.08 0.99
C GLU A 48 4.18 4.93 -0.32
N ALA A 49 2.89 5.22 -0.30
CA ALA A 49 2.09 5.18 -1.53
C ALA A 49 2.63 6.17 -2.56
N PHE A 50 3.01 7.35 -2.12
CA PHE A 50 3.59 8.34 -3.01
C PHE A 50 4.94 7.88 -3.57
N GLU A 51 5.79 7.37 -2.72
CA GLU A 51 7.11 6.89 -3.13
C GLU A 51 7.04 5.72 -4.11
N GLU A 52 6.18 4.75 -3.82
CA GLU A 52 6.11 3.54 -4.62
C GLU A 52 5.24 3.67 -5.87
N LEU A 53 4.13 4.40 -5.79
CA LEU A 53 3.14 4.47 -6.86
C LEU A 53 3.07 5.82 -7.56
N GLY A 54 3.64 6.86 -6.96
CA GLY A 54 3.55 8.21 -7.53
C GLY A 54 2.19 8.86 -7.34
N VAL A 55 1.41 8.39 -6.37
CA VAL A 55 0.05 8.89 -6.15
C VAL A 55 -0.11 9.48 -4.76
N LYS A 56 -0.95 10.50 -4.67
CA LYS A 56 -1.45 11.00 -3.40
C LYS A 56 -2.76 10.32 -3.10
N VAL A 57 -2.90 9.85 -1.88
CA VAL A 57 -4.09 9.11 -1.48
C VAL A 57 -4.79 9.81 -0.33
N ASN A 58 -6.10 9.63 -0.30
CA ASN A 58 -6.91 9.95 0.86
C ASN A 58 -7.13 8.64 1.60
N VAL A 59 -6.78 8.63 2.88
CA VAL A 59 -6.92 7.44 3.72
C VAL A 59 -8.24 7.56 4.46
N ASN A 60 -9.10 6.57 4.29
CA ASN A 60 -10.42 6.60 4.90
C ASN A 60 -10.42 6.01 6.31
N GLU A 61 -9.91 4.78 6.45
CA GLU A 61 -9.90 4.14 7.76
C GLU A 61 -8.84 3.05 7.83
N CYS A 62 -8.40 2.76 9.04
CA CYS A 62 -7.58 1.58 9.28
C CYS A 62 -8.53 0.42 9.49
N PHE A 63 -8.64 -0.45 8.49
CA PHE A 63 -9.58 -1.57 8.56
C PHE A 63 -8.96 -2.85 9.06
N ALA A 64 -7.64 -2.93 9.12
CA ALA A 64 -6.96 -4.11 9.63
C ALA A 64 -5.64 -3.73 10.31
N LYS A 65 -5.34 -4.43 11.37
CA LYS A 65 -4.14 -4.23 12.16
C LYS A 65 -3.66 -5.61 12.57
N VAL A 66 -2.47 -5.97 12.13
CA VAL A 66 -1.92 -7.31 12.34
C VAL A 66 -0.58 -7.22 13.07
N GLU A 67 -0.43 -7.99 14.13
CA GLU A 67 0.82 -8.10 14.85
C GLU A 67 1.70 -9.16 14.20
N PHE A 68 2.74 -8.75 13.54
CA PHE A 68 3.70 -9.65 12.91
C PHE A 68 5.01 -8.90 12.70
N ASN A 69 6.02 -9.20 13.50
CA ASN A 69 7.30 -8.48 13.47
C ASN A 69 7.10 -6.96 13.57
N GLY A 70 6.39 -6.54 14.62
CA GLY A 70 5.88 -5.20 14.76
C GLY A 70 4.41 -5.18 14.41
N THR A 71 3.83 -4.00 14.27
CA THR A 71 2.43 -3.86 13.92
C THR A 71 2.29 -3.50 12.44
N GLN A 72 1.45 -4.22 11.74
CA GLN A 72 1.12 -3.97 10.33
C GLN A 72 -0.24 -3.28 10.28
N TYR A 73 -0.28 -2.06 9.77
CA TYR A 73 -1.52 -1.29 9.62
C TYR A 73 -1.95 -1.29 8.16
N PHE A 74 -3.22 -1.56 7.91
CA PHE A 74 -3.78 -1.56 6.56
C PHE A 74 -4.89 -0.53 6.47
N PHE A 75 -4.73 0.44 5.59
CA PHE A 75 -5.68 1.54 5.43
C PHE A 75 -6.39 1.43 4.09
N LEU A 76 -7.71 1.52 4.14
CA LEU A 76 -8.49 1.67 2.91
C LEU A 76 -8.28 3.08 2.39
N ALA A 77 -7.91 3.20 1.13
CA ALA A 77 -7.53 4.49 0.57
C ALA A 77 -7.99 4.63 -0.88
N GLU A 78 -8.07 5.88 -1.32
CA GLU A 78 -8.39 6.20 -2.70
C GLU A 78 -7.40 7.22 -3.23
N ILE A 79 -7.16 7.18 -4.54
CA ILE A 79 -6.24 8.11 -5.20
C ILE A 79 -6.96 9.44 -5.39
N ILE A 80 -6.34 10.51 -4.92
CA ILE A 80 -6.87 11.86 -5.12
C ILE A 80 -6.04 12.68 -6.10
N GLU A 81 -4.80 12.27 -6.36
CA GLU A 81 -3.93 12.96 -7.30
C GLU A 81 -2.85 12.02 -7.78
N GLY A 82 -2.50 12.11 -9.05
CA GLY A 82 -1.46 11.30 -9.66
C GLY A 82 -2.03 10.12 -10.42
N THR A 83 -1.15 9.44 -11.15
CA THR A 83 -1.51 8.28 -11.95
C THR A 83 -0.80 7.06 -11.41
N PHE A 84 -1.55 6.00 -11.16
CA PHE A 84 -1.00 4.73 -10.74
C PHE A 84 0.06 4.28 -11.76
N GLY A 85 1.21 3.88 -11.27
CA GLY A 85 2.28 3.41 -12.14
C GLY A 85 3.40 4.42 -12.39
N THR A 86 3.39 5.58 -11.73
CA THR A 86 4.41 6.61 -11.94
C THR A 86 5.45 6.68 -10.83
N GLY A 87 5.34 5.82 -9.82
CA GLY A 87 6.28 5.79 -8.70
C GLY A 87 7.47 4.87 -8.96
N GLN A 88 8.19 4.56 -7.91
CA GLN A 88 9.43 3.77 -7.95
C GLN A 88 9.19 2.26 -7.88
N GLY A 89 8.01 1.83 -7.47
CA GLY A 89 7.71 0.42 -7.29
C GLY A 89 7.22 -0.24 -8.56
N GLU A 90 7.23 -1.58 -8.58
CA GLU A 90 6.60 -2.35 -9.64
C GLU A 90 5.14 -2.56 -9.27
N GLU A 91 4.23 -2.02 -10.07
CA GLU A 91 2.81 -2.06 -9.78
C GLU A 91 2.13 -3.25 -10.46
N TYR A 92 1.05 -3.67 -9.85
CA TYR A 92 0.18 -4.69 -10.38
C TYR A 92 -1.25 -4.39 -9.91
N THR A 93 -2.22 -4.64 -10.78
CA THR A 93 -3.63 -4.49 -10.38
C THR A 93 -4.32 -5.84 -10.47
N TYR A 94 -5.10 -6.14 -9.45
CA TYR A 94 -5.95 -7.32 -9.43
C TYR A 94 -7.40 -6.87 -9.61
N GLU A 95 -8.06 -7.42 -10.62
CA GLU A 95 -9.46 -7.11 -10.88
C GLU A 95 -10.34 -8.23 -10.33
N ASN A 96 -11.23 -7.86 -9.43
CA ASN A 96 -12.18 -8.81 -8.87
C ASN A 96 -13.46 -8.80 -9.71
N ARG A 97 -13.70 -9.90 -10.42
CA ARG A 97 -14.85 -10.04 -11.32
C ARG A 97 -16.02 -10.78 -10.70
N ASP A 98 -15.87 -11.23 -9.46
CA ASP A 98 -16.87 -12.08 -8.80
C ASP A 98 -17.83 -11.33 -7.89
N ILE A 99 -17.81 -10.02 -7.94
CA ILE A 99 -18.75 -9.22 -7.16
C ILE A 99 -19.85 -8.68 -8.00
#